data_74c2c7a745269d9f439efddfce808fae
#
_entry.id   74c2c7a745269d9f439efddfce808fae
#
_cell.length_a   1.000
_cell.length_b   1.000
_cell.length_c   1.000
_cell.angle_alpha   90.00
_cell.angle_beta   90.00
_cell.angle_gamma   90.00
#
_symmetry.space_group_name_H-M   'P 1'
#
loop_
_entity.id
_entity.type
_entity.pdbx_description
1 polymer ?
#
loop_
_entity_poly.entity_id
_entity_poly.type
_entity_poly.pdbx_seq_one_letter_code
_entity_poly.pdbx_strand_id
1 'polypeptide(L)'
;MADHVNGPLSWEQLGKTGRPIAFVHPNPMDHTCWLYQMAHLSTWFRCVGIDLPGYGKSPTAAPGLTMPDVAQACWEAMDEVTSDAAILVGESVGSNVVLHMANQRPERTLAIIVSGAGYRAVKTASARRIPQYQERGVAFRYEHTFVDYSPAFRASELAHYFATIFTERNSWADADTIVEMFRALGEPDPDWLFDGVKAPMVIITGSEDNAHESAFDLQKRVAGCELITIGGAGHACNMERPWEWDALALEFLREHRLFDGK
;
A
#
# COMPACT_ATOMS: atom_id res chain seq x y z
N MET A 1 15.96 -14.14 5.31
CA MET A 1 14.59 -14.51 4.93
C MET A 1 13.66 -13.93 5.96
N ALA A 2 12.52 -13.43 5.52
CA ALA A 2 11.48 -12.92 6.41
C ALA A 2 10.94 -14.07 7.27
N ASP A 3 10.90 -13.87 8.58
CA ASP A 3 10.26 -14.82 9.48
C ASP A 3 8.75 -14.81 9.22
N HIS A 4 8.07 -15.92 9.45
CA HIS A 4 6.62 -16.07 9.29
C HIS A 4 6.03 -15.86 7.87
N VAL A 5 6.83 -15.65 6.82
CA VAL A 5 6.39 -15.67 5.42
C VAL A 5 6.84 -16.98 4.76
N ASN A 6 5.92 -17.73 4.16
CA ASN A 6 6.17 -19.11 3.70
C ASN A 6 6.88 -19.21 2.34
N GLY A 7 7.64 -18.19 1.93
CA GLY A 7 8.43 -18.17 0.70
C GLY A 7 8.53 -16.78 0.08
N PRO A 8 9.18 -16.64 -1.10
CA PRO A 8 9.36 -15.36 -1.76
C PRO A 8 8.02 -14.77 -2.22
N LEU A 9 7.87 -13.45 -2.09
CA LEU A 9 6.69 -12.75 -2.58
C LEU A 9 6.68 -12.70 -4.11
N SER A 10 5.47 -12.76 -4.68
CA SER A 10 5.25 -12.53 -6.10
C SER A 10 5.30 -11.03 -6.41
N TRP A 11 5.84 -10.69 -7.57
CA TRP A 11 5.89 -9.34 -8.08
C TRP A 11 5.72 -9.28 -9.59
N GLU A 12 5.26 -8.13 -10.09
CA GLU A 12 5.22 -7.82 -11.52
C GLU A 12 5.92 -6.50 -11.80
N GLN A 13 6.64 -6.41 -12.92
CA GLN A 13 7.35 -5.19 -13.31
C GLN A 13 6.80 -4.62 -14.61
N LEU A 14 6.53 -3.31 -14.61
CA LEU A 14 6.32 -2.50 -15.80
C LEU A 14 7.42 -1.44 -15.91
N GLY A 15 7.89 -1.20 -17.14
CA GLY A 15 9.06 -0.34 -17.38
C GLY A 15 10.39 -1.08 -17.18
N LYS A 16 11.42 -0.66 -17.91
CA LYS A 16 12.74 -1.31 -17.92
C LYS A 16 13.87 -0.38 -17.50
N THR A 17 13.60 0.90 -17.41
CA THR A 17 14.60 1.96 -17.18
C THR A 17 14.14 2.92 -16.11
N GLY A 18 15.01 3.80 -15.67
CA GLY A 18 14.72 4.78 -14.64
C GLY A 18 14.83 4.24 -13.21
N ARG A 19 14.51 5.10 -12.26
CA ARG A 19 14.53 4.74 -10.83
C ARG A 19 13.49 3.68 -10.52
N PRO A 20 13.75 2.74 -9.61
CA PRO A 20 12.74 1.78 -9.20
C PRO A 20 11.68 2.44 -8.33
N ILE A 21 10.43 2.00 -8.51
CA ILE A 21 9.31 2.28 -7.60
C ILE A 21 8.75 0.94 -7.14
N ALA A 22 8.70 0.73 -5.83
CA ALA A 22 8.00 -0.40 -5.23
C ALA A 22 6.58 0.02 -4.86
N PHE A 23 5.58 -0.69 -5.37
CA PHE A 23 4.16 -0.48 -5.06
C PHE A 23 3.67 -1.59 -4.15
N VAL A 24 3.18 -1.22 -2.96
CA VAL A 24 2.65 -2.12 -1.94
C VAL A 24 1.16 -1.84 -1.76
N HIS A 25 0.35 -2.84 -2.04
CA HIS A 25 -1.11 -2.72 -2.13
C HIS A 25 -1.81 -2.71 -0.75
N PRO A 26 -3.09 -2.26 -0.69
CA PRO A 26 -3.93 -2.34 0.49
C PRO A 26 -4.54 -3.74 0.69
N ASN A 27 -5.09 -3.99 1.88
CA ASN A 27 -6.08 -5.05 2.05
C ASN A 27 -7.44 -4.57 1.49
N PRO A 28 -8.22 -5.41 0.81
CA PRO A 28 -8.02 -6.81 0.45
C PRO A 28 -7.68 -7.03 -1.02
N MET A 29 -6.90 -6.13 -1.61
CA MET A 29 -6.55 -6.13 -3.05
C MET A 29 -5.23 -6.88 -3.31
N ASP A 30 -4.74 -6.81 -4.54
CA ASP A 30 -3.41 -7.23 -4.96
C ASP A 30 -2.71 -6.07 -5.69
N HIS A 31 -1.46 -6.28 -6.18
CA HIS A 31 -0.68 -5.24 -6.86
C HIS A 31 -1.42 -4.56 -8.03
N THR A 32 -2.44 -5.19 -8.62
CA THR A 32 -3.16 -4.62 -9.75
C THR A 32 -4.06 -3.42 -9.39
N CYS A 33 -4.25 -3.13 -8.09
CA CYS A 33 -4.85 -1.86 -7.66
C CYS A 33 -3.99 -0.65 -8.09
N TRP A 34 -2.71 -0.87 -8.35
CA TRP A 34 -1.75 0.11 -8.84
C TRP A 34 -1.58 0.11 -10.36
N LEU A 35 -2.41 -0.64 -11.11
CA LEU A 35 -2.21 -0.82 -12.55
C LEU A 35 -2.21 0.50 -13.33
N TYR A 36 -3.06 1.46 -12.98
CA TYR A 36 -3.08 2.78 -13.61
C TYR A 36 -1.74 3.51 -13.39
N GLN A 37 -1.25 3.54 -12.14
CA GLN A 37 -0.01 4.17 -11.76
C GLN A 37 1.18 3.48 -12.43
N MET A 38 1.24 2.15 -12.33
CA MET A 38 2.32 1.36 -12.93
C MET A 38 2.37 1.54 -14.45
N ALA A 39 1.21 1.52 -15.13
CA ALA A 39 1.15 1.71 -16.58
C ALA A 39 1.64 3.10 -17.00
N HIS A 40 1.17 4.16 -16.33
CA HIS A 40 1.54 5.52 -16.67
C HIS A 40 3.00 5.82 -16.29
N LEU A 41 3.40 5.53 -15.05
CA LEU A 41 4.73 5.84 -14.52
C LEU A 41 5.84 4.97 -15.14
N SER A 42 5.51 3.81 -15.72
CA SER A 42 6.49 2.94 -16.41
C SER A 42 7.14 3.59 -17.64
N THR A 43 6.62 4.71 -18.10
CA THR A 43 7.25 5.55 -19.12
C THR A 43 8.63 6.07 -18.67
N TRP A 44 8.80 6.30 -17.37
CA TRP A 44 10.00 6.94 -16.80
C TRP A 44 10.68 6.12 -15.70
N PHE A 45 9.95 5.18 -15.11
CA PHE A 45 10.38 4.42 -13.93
C PHE A 45 10.30 2.91 -14.16
N ARG A 46 11.03 2.15 -13.36
CA ARG A 46 10.82 0.71 -13.20
C ARG A 46 9.80 0.48 -12.08
N CYS A 47 8.56 0.25 -12.45
CA CYS A 47 7.45 0.07 -11.52
C CYS A 47 7.34 -1.40 -11.13
N VAL A 48 7.48 -1.73 -9.85
CA VAL A 48 7.42 -3.09 -9.31
C VAL A 48 6.21 -3.18 -8.37
N GLY A 49 5.18 -3.88 -8.78
CA GLY A 49 4.02 -4.18 -7.95
C GLY A 49 4.24 -5.48 -7.20
N ILE A 50 4.16 -5.45 -5.87
CA ILE A 50 4.43 -6.60 -4.99
C ILE A 50 3.11 -7.09 -4.41
N ASP A 51 2.85 -8.40 -4.50
CA ASP A 51 1.73 -9.03 -3.79
C ASP A 51 2.14 -9.36 -2.37
N LEU A 52 1.40 -8.85 -1.40
CA LEU A 52 1.60 -9.14 0.02
C LEU A 52 1.31 -10.62 0.35
N PRO A 53 1.81 -11.16 1.48
CA PRO A 53 1.55 -12.55 1.86
C PRO A 53 0.05 -12.90 1.82
N GLY A 54 -0.30 -13.99 1.15
CA GLY A 54 -1.67 -14.48 0.98
C GLY A 54 -2.50 -13.78 -0.11
N TYR A 55 -1.89 -12.84 -0.86
CA TYR A 55 -2.56 -12.15 -1.97
C TYR A 55 -1.89 -12.48 -3.32
N GLY A 56 -2.63 -12.27 -4.41
CA GLY A 56 -2.14 -12.51 -5.75
C GLY A 56 -1.55 -13.91 -5.90
N LYS A 57 -0.27 -13.99 -6.23
CA LYS A 57 0.48 -15.25 -6.34
C LYS A 57 1.47 -15.47 -5.18
N SER A 58 1.44 -14.59 -4.18
CA SER A 58 2.34 -14.70 -3.03
C SER A 58 1.95 -15.83 -2.07
N PRO A 59 2.94 -16.41 -1.37
CA PRO A 59 2.69 -17.46 -0.39
C PRO A 59 1.89 -16.94 0.80
N THR A 60 1.35 -17.87 1.59
CA THR A 60 0.68 -17.58 2.85
C THR A 60 1.67 -17.13 3.93
N ALA A 61 1.15 -16.67 5.05
CA ALA A 61 1.93 -16.38 6.24
C ALA A 61 1.66 -17.42 7.35
N ALA A 62 2.67 -17.65 8.17
CA ALA A 62 2.54 -18.43 9.39
C ALA A 62 1.99 -17.55 10.54
N PRO A 63 1.39 -18.15 11.57
CA PRO A 63 0.98 -17.43 12.78
C PRO A 63 2.16 -16.68 13.42
N GLY A 64 1.89 -15.47 13.92
CA GLY A 64 2.90 -14.61 14.51
C GLY A 64 3.55 -13.63 13.53
N LEU A 65 3.03 -13.52 12.30
CA LEU A 65 3.47 -12.53 11.32
C LEU A 65 3.51 -11.14 11.94
N THR A 66 4.58 -10.38 11.63
CA THR A 66 4.75 -8.99 12.04
C THR A 66 4.89 -8.05 10.82
N MET A 67 4.63 -6.77 10.99
CA MET A 67 4.85 -5.78 9.90
C MET A 67 6.33 -5.71 9.47
N PRO A 68 7.33 -5.80 10.37
CA PRO A 68 8.72 -5.95 9.96
C PRO A 68 9.01 -7.18 9.07
N ASP A 69 8.35 -8.33 9.31
CA ASP A 69 8.51 -9.53 8.44
C ASP A 69 7.97 -9.26 7.03
N VAL A 70 6.80 -8.62 6.94
CA VAL A 70 6.21 -8.25 5.65
C VAL A 70 7.11 -7.28 4.89
N ALA A 71 7.64 -6.26 5.56
CA ALA A 71 8.56 -5.30 4.98
C ALA A 71 9.87 -5.95 4.50
N GLN A 72 10.42 -6.89 5.28
CA GLN A 72 11.60 -7.66 4.91
C GLN A 72 11.33 -8.52 3.65
N ALA A 73 10.17 -9.19 3.58
CA ALA A 73 9.77 -9.95 2.39
C ALA A 73 9.60 -9.06 1.15
N CYS A 74 9.07 -7.84 1.31
CA CYS A 74 8.99 -6.86 0.21
C CYS A 74 10.39 -6.43 -0.26
N TRP A 75 11.35 -6.24 0.66
CA TRP A 75 12.74 -5.97 0.26
C TRP A 75 13.39 -7.16 -0.45
N GLU A 76 13.11 -8.39 -0.02
CA GLU A 76 13.61 -9.59 -0.70
C GLU A 76 13.09 -9.67 -2.14
N ALA A 77 11.81 -9.35 -2.37
CA ALA A 77 11.22 -9.23 -3.71
C ALA A 77 11.91 -8.12 -4.53
N MET A 78 12.18 -6.96 -3.94
CA MET A 78 12.92 -5.88 -4.61
C MET A 78 14.36 -6.28 -4.93
N ASP A 79 15.02 -7.06 -4.08
CA ASP A 79 16.40 -7.53 -4.30
C ASP A 79 16.50 -8.49 -5.50
N GLU A 80 15.42 -9.20 -5.87
CA GLU A 80 15.36 -9.97 -7.11
C GLU A 80 15.32 -9.08 -8.36
N VAL A 81 14.77 -7.86 -8.24
CA VAL A 81 14.64 -6.91 -9.36
C VAL A 81 15.88 -6.02 -9.48
N THR A 82 16.37 -5.47 -8.37
CA THR A 82 17.44 -4.47 -8.37
C THR A 82 18.06 -4.27 -6.99
N SER A 83 19.35 -3.93 -6.98
CA SER A 83 20.05 -3.42 -5.79
C SER A 83 19.97 -1.89 -5.65
N ASP A 84 19.39 -1.17 -6.61
CA ASP A 84 19.28 0.29 -6.57
C ASP A 84 18.34 0.76 -5.44
N ALA A 85 18.55 2.00 -4.99
CA ALA A 85 17.61 2.66 -4.10
C ALA A 85 16.28 2.95 -4.83
N ALA A 86 15.15 2.79 -4.13
CA ALA A 86 13.81 2.83 -4.68
C ALA A 86 12.93 3.91 -4.04
N ILE A 87 11.94 4.38 -4.78
CA ILE A 87 10.79 5.11 -4.26
C ILE A 87 9.82 4.06 -3.72
N LEU A 88 9.31 4.25 -2.51
CA LEU A 88 8.36 3.34 -1.86
C LEU A 88 6.96 3.94 -1.90
N VAL A 89 6.02 3.21 -2.48
CA VAL A 89 4.61 3.62 -2.60
C VAL A 89 3.75 2.60 -1.90
N GLY A 90 2.91 3.04 -0.96
CA GLY A 90 2.03 2.15 -0.21
C GLY A 90 0.64 2.72 -0.01
N GLU A 91 -0.36 1.85 0.05
CA GLU A 91 -1.73 2.22 0.37
C GLU A 91 -2.25 1.41 1.56
N SER A 92 -2.92 2.07 2.50
CA SER A 92 -3.53 1.42 3.67
C SER A 92 -2.51 0.57 4.45
N VAL A 93 -2.66 -0.77 4.50
CA VAL A 93 -1.65 -1.66 5.09
C VAL A 93 -0.29 -1.49 4.40
N GLY A 94 -0.28 -1.30 3.09
CA GLY A 94 0.94 -1.02 2.33
C GLY A 94 1.67 0.23 2.81
N SER A 95 0.95 1.25 3.30
CA SER A 95 1.54 2.45 3.90
C SER A 95 2.35 2.12 5.15
N ASN A 96 1.85 1.24 6.01
CA ASN A 96 2.59 0.78 7.18
C ASN A 96 3.81 -0.06 6.79
N VAL A 97 3.65 -0.96 5.80
CA VAL A 97 4.75 -1.79 5.28
C VAL A 97 5.89 -0.93 4.74
N VAL A 98 5.60 0.10 3.91
CA VAL A 98 6.67 0.95 3.34
C VAL A 98 7.38 1.80 4.38
N LEU A 99 6.73 2.17 5.48
CA LEU A 99 7.40 2.84 6.61
C LEU A 99 8.39 1.89 7.30
N HIS A 100 8.02 0.61 7.51
CA HIS A 100 8.96 -0.40 8.01
C HIS A 100 10.10 -0.66 7.02
N MET A 101 9.81 -0.75 5.71
CA MET A 101 10.83 -0.88 4.66
C MET A 101 11.83 0.28 4.72
N ALA A 102 11.35 1.52 4.81
CA ALA A 102 12.19 2.71 4.89
C ALA A 102 13.12 2.72 6.11
N ASN A 103 12.64 2.21 7.24
CA ASN A 103 13.45 2.09 8.45
C ASN A 103 14.45 0.94 8.41
N GLN A 104 14.10 -0.18 7.74
CA GLN A 104 15.02 -1.31 7.59
C GLN A 104 16.20 -0.99 6.67
N ARG A 105 15.96 -0.23 5.59
CA ARG A 105 17.00 0.13 4.60
C ARG A 105 16.90 1.60 4.20
N PRO A 106 17.22 2.54 5.11
CA PRO A 106 17.11 3.97 4.83
C PRO A 106 18.01 4.42 3.68
N GLU A 107 19.17 3.78 3.49
CA GLU A 107 20.09 4.06 2.38
C GLU A 107 19.54 3.63 1.02
N ARG A 108 18.55 2.77 1.01
CA ARG A 108 17.86 2.30 -0.22
C ARG A 108 16.49 2.94 -0.44
N THR A 109 16.11 3.92 0.38
CA THR A 109 14.82 4.61 0.29
C THR A 109 15.03 6.03 -0.21
N LEU A 110 14.56 6.31 -1.45
CA LEU A 110 14.69 7.63 -2.09
C LEU A 110 13.59 8.60 -1.67
N ALA A 111 12.36 8.12 -1.59
CA ALA A 111 11.17 8.85 -1.17
C ALA A 111 10.07 7.87 -0.77
N ILE A 112 9.06 8.37 -0.07
CA ILE A 112 7.90 7.61 0.37
C ILE A 112 6.63 8.34 -0.06
N ILE A 113 5.74 7.64 -0.77
CA ILE A 113 4.41 8.12 -1.13
C ILE A 113 3.40 7.17 -0.49
N VAL A 114 2.56 7.64 0.39
CA VAL A 114 1.52 6.82 1.03
C VAL A 114 0.13 7.33 0.70
N SER A 115 -0.80 6.40 0.50
CA SER A 115 -2.18 6.67 0.14
C SER A 115 -3.11 5.96 1.13
N GLY A 116 -4.25 6.58 1.47
CA GLY A 116 -5.17 5.99 2.44
C GLY A 116 -4.52 5.67 3.79
N ALA A 117 -3.49 6.42 4.17
CA ALA A 117 -2.68 6.16 5.34
C ALA A 117 -3.31 6.75 6.59
N GLY A 118 -3.40 5.95 7.64
CA GLY A 118 -3.90 6.43 8.92
C GLY A 118 -3.19 5.80 10.09
N TYR A 119 -2.72 6.63 11.01
CA TYR A 119 -2.00 6.17 12.20
C TYR A 119 -2.89 5.45 13.22
N ARG A 120 -4.12 5.92 13.46
CA ARG A 120 -5.04 5.34 14.47
C ARG A 120 -6.22 4.61 13.88
N ALA A 121 -6.69 5.01 12.70
CA ALA A 121 -7.84 4.41 12.04
C ALA A 121 -7.61 2.94 11.71
N VAL A 122 -6.38 2.59 11.36
CA VAL A 122 -5.96 1.23 11.01
C VAL A 122 -6.21 0.24 12.15
N LYS A 123 -5.89 0.59 13.40
CA LYS A 123 -6.09 -0.30 14.57
C LYS A 123 -7.55 -0.60 14.84
N THR A 124 -8.40 0.42 14.73
CA THR A 124 -9.85 0.25 14.85
C THR A 124 -10.43 -0.55 13.70
N ALA A 125 -9.90 -0.34 12.47
CA ALA A 125 -10.28 -1.12 11.30
C ALA A 125 -9.90 -2.60 11.47
N SER A 126 -8.68 -2.91 11.91
CA SER A 126 -8.21 -4.28 12.16
C SER A 126 -9.14 -5.02 13.13
N ALA A 127 -9.46 -4.41 14.28
CA ALA A 127 -10.34 -5.01 15.26
C ALA A 127 -11.75 -5.34 14.70
N ARG A 128 -12.27 -4.54 13.77
CA ARG A 128 -13.57 -4.79 13.12
C ARG A 128 -13.49 -5.81 11.99
N ARG A 129 -12.37 -5.89 11.26
CA ARG A 129 -12.23 -6.75 10.08
C ARG A 129 -11.92 -8.21 10.45
N ILE A 130 -11.15 -8.45 11.50
CA ILE A 130 -10.79 -9.82 11.93
C ILE A 130 -12.01 -10.71 12.11
N PRO A 131 -13.03 -10.36 12.91
CA PRO A 131 -14.22 -11.22 13.07
C PRO A 131 -14.95 -11.48 11.75
N GLN A 132 -15.00 -10.51 10.83
CA GLN A 132 -15.66 -10.66 9.54
C GLN A 132 -14.97 -11.71 8.66
N TYR A 133 -13.61 -11.68 8.63
CA TYR A 133 -12.86 -12.69 7.88
C TYR A 133 -12.91 -14.06 8.55
N GLN A 134 -12.92 -14.14 9.87
CA GLN A 134 -13.06 -15.40 10.60
C GLN A 134 -14.44 -16.07 10.38
N GLU A 135 -15.50 -15.28 10.31
CA GLU A 135 -16.85 -15.77 10.12
C GLU A 135 -17.18 -16.07 8.65
N ARG A 136 -16.79 -15.19 7.73
CA ARG A 136 -17.22 -15.20 6.33
C ARG A 136 -16.12 -15.62 5.35
N GLY A 137 -14.89 -15.76 5.83
CA GLY A 137 -13.74 -16.08 4.99
C GLY A 137 -13.54 -15.03 3.89
N VAL A 138 -13.00 -15.47 2.75
CA VAL A 138 -12.71 -14.61 1.60
C VAL A 138 -13.95 -14.03 0.92
N ALA A 139 -15.14 -14.55 1.18
CA ALA A 139 -16.38 -13.99 0.66
C ALA A 139 -16.64 -12.55 1.15
N PHE A 140 -16.04 -12.16 2.29
CA PHE A 140 -16.15 -10.78 2.80
C PHE A 140 -15.40 -9.75 1.95
N ARG A 141 -14.52 -10.15 1.06
CA ARG A 141 -13.67 -9.24 0.28
C ARG A 141 -14.42 -8.23 -0.57
N TYR A 142 -15.47 -8.66 -1.25
CA TYR A 142 -16.28 -7.75 -2.07
C TYR A 142 -16.77 -6.56 -1.26
N GLU A 143 -17.41 -6.85 -0.13
CA GLU A 143 -17.93 -5.81 0.77
C GLU A 143 -16.82 -4.93 1.34
N HIS A 144 -15.70 -5.54 1.73
CA HIS A 144 -14.55 -4.82 2.26
C HIS A 144 -13.97 -3.85 1.23
N THR A 145 -13.72 -4.29 0.00
CA THR A 145 -13.25 -3.44 -1.09
C THR A 145 -14.25 -2.32 -1.39
N PHE A 146 -15.53 -2.68 -1.44
CA PHE A 146 -16.57 -1.75 -1.85
C PHE A 146 -16.81 -0.60 -0.87
N VAL A 147 -16.70 -0.87 0.46
CA VAL A 147 -16.93 0.17 1.48
C VAL A 147 -15.78 1.18 1.58
N ASP A 148 -14.61 0.87 1.06
CA ASP A 148 -13.45 1.75 1.07
C ASP A 148 -13.51 2.82 -0.04
N TYR A 149 -14.42 2.69 -1.01
CA TYR A 149 -14.66 3.70 -2.04
C TYR A 149 -15.54 4.85 -1.54
N SER A 150 -15.39 6.05 -2.12
CA SER A 150 -16.28 7.18 -1.87
C SER A 150 -17.73 6.86 -2.23
N PRO A 151 -18.72 7.52 -1.61
CA PRO A 151 -20.15 7.33 -1.96
C PRO A 151 -20.43 7.56 -3.44
N ALA A 152 -19.79 8.56 -4.05
CA ALA A 152 -19.96 8.87 -5.47
C ALA A 152 -19.38 7.76 -6.37
N PHE A 153 -18.20 7.23 -6.03
CA PHE A 153 -17.58 6.16 -6.81
C PHE A 153 -18.34 4.84 -6.65
N ARG A 154 -18.83 4.52 -5.46
CA ARG A 154 -19.68 3.33 -5.20
C ARG A 154 -20.94 3.28 -6.06
N ALA A 155 -21.45 4.44 -6.50
CA ALA A 155 -22.60 4.50 -7.42
C ALA A 155 -22.24 4.17 -8.87
N SER A 156 -20.97 3.93 -9.20
CA SER A 156 -20.51 3.63 -10.56
C SER A 156 -20.40 2.13 -10.82
N GLU A 157 -20.63 1.71 -12.07
CA GLU A 157 -20.37 0.34 -12.53
C GLU A 157 -18.89 -0.06 -12.35
N LEU A 158 -17.96 0.90 -12.43
CA LEU A 158 -16.55 0.65 -12.28
C LEU A 158 -16.19 0.20 -10.85
N ALA A 159 -16.83 0.77 -9.82
CA ALA A 159 -16.62 0.34 -8.43
C ALA A 159 -17.07 -1.12 -8.22
N HIS A 160 -18.23 -1.49 -8.79
CA HIS A 160 -18.72 -2.87 -8.74
C HIS A 160 -17.78 -3.82 -9.50
N TYR A 161 -17.29 -3.40 -10.65
CA TYR A 161 -16.35 -4.18 -11.43
C TYR A 161 -15.05 -4.42 -10.65
N PHE A 162 -14.45 -3.39 -10.05
CA PHE A 162 -13.24 -3.55 -9.25
C PHE A 162 -13.46 -4.47 -8.03
N ALA A 163 -14.54 -4.28 -7.27
CA ALA A 163 -14.85 -5.15 -6.14
C ALA A 163 -14.99 -6.62 -6.58
N THR A 164 -15.58 -6.86 -7.75
CA THR A 164 -15.74 -8.20 -8.34
C THR A 164 -14.38 -8.80 -8.73
N ILE A 165 -13.58 -8.08 -9.52
CA ILE A 165 -12.31 -8.65 -10.00
C ILE A 165 -11.31 -8.91 -8.86
N PHE A 166 -11.24 -8.05 -7.84
CA PHE A 166 -10.37 -8.31 -6.68
C PHE A 166 -10.85 -9.51 -5.86
N THR A 167 -12.16 -9.71 -5.76
CA THR A 167 -12.73 -10.91 -5.11
C THR A 167 -12.40 -12.17 -5.90
N GLU A 168 -12.58 -12.16 -7.22
CA GLU A 168 -12.32 -13.30 -8.08
C GLU A 168 -10.83 -13.63 -8.18
N ARG A 169 -9.98 -12.63 -8.40
CA ARG A 169 -8.52 -12.80 -8.49
C ARG A 169 -7.88 -13.37 -7.23
N ASN A 170 -8.48 -13.13 -6.09
CA ASN A 170 -7.98 -13.59 -4.80
C ASN A 170 -8.92 -14.61 -4.14
N SER A 171 -9.72 -15.33 -4.91
CA SER A 171 -10.67 -16.32 -4.41
C SER A 171 -10.03 -17.52 -3.69
N TRP A 172 -8.76 -17.78 -4.00
CA TRP A 172 -7.94 -18.83 -3.35
C TRP A 172 -7.13 -18.32 -2.15
N ALA A 173 -7.22 -17.03 -1.84
CA ALA A 173 -6.45 -16.50 -0.73
C ALA A 173 -6.90 -17.09 0.60
N ASP A 174 -5.93 -17.27 1.46
CA ASP A 174 -6.13 -17.83 2.78
C ASP A 174 -6.66 -16.76 3.75
N ALA A 175 -7.87 -17.00 4.27
CA ALA A 175 -8.50 -16.10 5.23
C ALA A 175 -7.68 -15.97 6.53
N ASP A 176 -6.97 -17.03 6.94
CA ASP A 176 -6.14 -17.01 8.15
C ASP A 176 -4.93 -16.09 7.95
N THR A 177 -4.30 -16.09 6.77
CA THR A 177 -3.23 -15.14 6.43
C THR A 177 -3.73 -13.69 6.45
N ILE A 178 -4.94 -13.42 5.95
CA ILE A 178 -5.55 -12.08 6.01
C ILE A 178 -5.75 -11.66 7.48
N VAL A 179 -6.22 -12.57 8.32
CA VAL A 179 -6.39 -12.32 9.76
C VAL A 179 -5.04 -12.03 10.42
N GLU A 180 -3.98 -12.77 10.09
CA GLU A 180 -2.62 -12.50 10.62
C GLU A 180 -2.10 -11.13 10.16
N MET A 181 -2.34 -10.73 8.90
CA MET A 181 -2.01 -9.39 8.41
C MET A 181 -2.72 -8.30 9.23
N PHE A 182 -4.01 -8.49 9.53
CA PHE A 182 -4.75 -7.53 10.37
C PHE A 182 -4.30 -7.56 11.83
N ARG A 183 -3.86 -8.69 12.38
CA ARG A 183 -3.27 -8.76 13.72
C ARG A 183 -1.95 -7.99 13.77
N ALA A 184 -1.05 -8.26 12.83
CA ALA A 184 0.22 -7.57 12.73
C ALA A 184 0.04 -6.05 12.60
N LEU A 185 -0.91 -5.61 11.76
CA LEU A 185 -1.24 -4.20 11.58
C LEU A 185 -1.88 -3.58 12.83
N GLY A 186 -2.60 -4.37 13.63
CA GLY A 186 -3.25 -3.95 14.88
C GLY A 186 -2.29 -3.71 16.05
N GLU A 187 -1.06 -4.21 15.97
CA GLU A 187 -0.06 -3.99 17.02
C GLU A 187 0.35 -2.50 17.09
N PRO A 188 0.71 -1.99 18.28
CA PRO A 188 1.15 -0.62 18.45
C PRO A 188 2.40 -0.32 17.62
N ASP A 189 2.33 0.73 16.79
CA ASP A 189 3.51 1.20 16.09
C ASP A 189 4.49 1.84 17.07
N PRO A 190 5.77 1.41 17.08
CA PRO A 190 6.77 2.03 17.92
C PRO A 190 7.11 3.45 17.41
N ASP A 191 7.50 4.35 18.31
CA ASP A 191 7.84 5.73 17.94
C ASP A 191 8.95 5.81 16.89
N TRP A 192 9.95 4.91 16.95
CA TRP A 192 11.04 4.88 15.97
C TRP A 192 10.56 4.67 14.52
N LEU A 193 9.38 4.06 14.32
CA LEU A 193 8.82 3.87 12.97
C LEU A 193 8.64 5.21 12.23
N PHE A 194 8.28 6.25 12.96
CA PHE A 194 8.05 7.59 12.43
C PHE A 194 9.30 8.46 12.51
N ASP A 195 9.97 8.44 13.65
CA ASP A 195 11.20 9.22 13.90
C ASP A 195 12.37 8.74 13.05
N GLY A 196 12.34 7.48 12.62
CA GLY A 196 13.34 6.85 11.76
C GLY A 196 13.26 7.23 10.29
N VAL A 197 12.13 7.79 9.83
CA VAL A 197 11.94 8.20 8.43
C VAL A 197 12.91 9.32 8.07
N LYS A 198 13.79 9.09 7.09
CA LYS A 198 14.80 10.06 6.62
C LYS A 198 14.53 10.56 5.21
N ALA A 199 13.83 9.77 4.41
CA ALA A 199 13.47 10.11 3.05
C ALA A 199 12.33 11.13 3.01
N PRO A 200 12.25 11.99 1.99
CA PRO A 200 11.06 12.82 1.75
C PRO A 200 9.79 11.97 1.72
N MET A 201 8.72 12.47 2.31
CA MET A 201 7.46 11.73 2.39
C MET A 201 6.27 12.63 2.08
N VAL A 202 5.32 12.10 1.29
CA VAL A 202 4.02 12.70 1.05
C VAL A 202 2.89 11.70 1.36
N ILE A 203 1.82 12.22 1.93
CA ILE A 203 0.55 11.51 2.10
C ILE A 203 -0.44 12.06 1.09
N ILE A 204 -0.99 11.22 0.22
CA ILE A 204 -2.07 11.57 -0.71
C ILE A 204 -3.33 10.85 -0.21
N THR A 205 -4.36 11.59 0.21
CA THR A 205 -5.58 11.02 0.81
C THR A 205 -6.84 11.59 0.16
N GLY A 206 -7.92 10.82 0.14
CA GLY A 206 -9.23 11.30 -0.30
C GLY A 206 -9.96 12.07 0.81
N SER A 207 -10.73 13.10 0.46
CA SER A 207 -11.53 13.84 1.46
C SER A 207 -12.69 13.02 2.04
N GLU A 208 -13.13 11.98 1.36
CA GLU A 208 -14.17 11.04 1.77
C GLU A 208 -13.59 9.74 2.37
N ASP A 209 -12.27 9.68 2.56
CA ASP A 209 -11.60 8.57 3.20
C ASP A 209 -11.92 8.55 4.70
N ASN A 210 -12.33 7.40 5.22
CA ASN A 210 -12.58 7.23 6.66
C ASN A 210 -11.29 7.33 7.51
N ALA A 211 -10.11 7.25 6.88
CA ALA A 211 -8.81 7.47 7.49
C ALA A 211 -8.29 8.91 7.33
N HIS A 212 -9.04 9.81 6.66
CA HIS A 212 -8.61 11.16 6.32
C HIS A 212 -8.12 11.97 7.54
N GLU A 213 -8.87 12.00 8.63
CA GLU A 213 -8.45 12.71 9.83
C GLU A 213 -7.16 12.13 10.44
N SER A 214 -7.00 10.82 10.41
CA SER A 214 -5.79 10.18 10.94
C SER A 214 -4.56 10.36 10.05
N ALA A 215 -4.72 10.76 8.80
CA ALA A 215 -3.61 11.17 7.93
C ALA A 215 -2.91 12.43 8.46
N PHE A 216 -3.64 13.38 9.05
CA PHE A 216 -3.06 14.56 9.72
C PHE A 216 -2.24 14.17 10.95
N ASP A 217 -2.67 13.13 11.68
CA ASP A 217 -1.88 12.64 12.82
C ASP A 217 -0.57 11.99 12.35
N LEU A 218 -0.61 11.23 11.26
CA LEU A 218 0.60 10.68 10.63
C LEU A 218 1.53 11.79 10.14
N GLN A 219 1.00 12.81 9.46
CA GLN A 219 1.77 13.96 9.00
C GLN A 219 2.54 14.64 10.14
N LYS A 220 1.90 14.83 11.29
CA LYS A 220 2.53 15.46 12.46
C LYS A 220 3.63 14.60 13.08
N ARG A 221 3.57 13.28 12.89
CA ARG A 221 4.53 12.32 13.45
C ARG A 221 5.81 12.21 12.62
N VAL A 222 5.75 12.46 11.32
CA VAL A 222 6.89 12.37 10.41
C VAL A 222 7.38 13.77 10.06
N ALA A 223 8.60 14.10 10.46
CA ALA A 223 9.17 15.41 10.22
C ALA A 223 9.31 15.72 8.73
N GLY A 224 8.79 16.87 8.30
CA GLY A 224 8.83 17.30 6.88
C GLY A 224 7.87 16.55 5.95
N CYS A 225 6.94 15.75 6.50
CA CYS A 225 5.94 15.06 5.71
C CYS A 225 4.92 16.04 5.12
N GLU A 226 4.67 15.92 3.82
CA GLU A 226 3.63 16.65 3.10
C GLU A 226 2.30 15.91 3.19
N LEU A 227 1.17 16.63 3.10
CA LEU A 227 -0.16 16.03 3.02
C LEU A 227 -0.98 16.75 1.97
N ILE A 228 -1.53 15.98 1.04
CA ILE A 228 -2.35 16.45 -0.07
C ILE A 228 -3.69 15.71 -0.04
N THR A 229 -4.79 16.43 -0.18
CA THR A 229 -6.14 15.87 -0.18
C THR A 229 -6.77 15.96 -1.57
N ILE A 230 -7.23 14.82 -2.09
CA ILE A 230 -8.02 14.73 -3.33
C ILE A 230 -9.50 14.87 -2.98
N GLY A 231 -10.15 15.91 -3.48
CA GLY A 231 -11.55 16.20 -3.19
C GLY A 231 -12.51 15.14 -3.74
N GLY A 232 -13.44 14.65 -2.91
CA GLY A 232 -14.47 13.69 -3.29
C GLY A 232 -13.98 12.27 -3.57
N ALA A 233 -12.73 11.94 -3.28
CA ALA A 233 -12.20 10.59 -3.34
C ALA A 233 -12.28 9.89 -1.98
N GLY A 234 -12.44 8.57 -1.98
CA GLY A 234 -12.43 7.71 -0.81
C GLY A 234 -11.03 7.20 -0.46
N HIS A 235 -10.99 6.05 0.21
CA HIS A 235 -9.76 5.42 0.69
C HIS A 235 -8.83 4.99 -0.46
N ALA A 236 -9.40 4.43 -1.54
CA ALA A 236 -8.66 4.04 -2.75
C ALA A 236 -8.58 5.21 -3.76
N CYS A 237 -8.09 6.37 -3.33
CA CYS A 237 -8.08 7.58 -4.14
C CYS A 237 -7.21 7.44 -5.41
N ASN A 238 -6.19 6.59 -5.43
CA ASN A 238 -5.38 6.22 -6.59
C ASN A 238 -6.22 5.53 -7.69
N MET A 239 -7.26 4.78 -7.32
CA MET A 239 -8.15 4.10 -8.26
C MET A 239 -9.33 4.98 -8.67
N GLU A 240 -9.86 5.78 -7.74
CA GLU A 240 -11.00 6.66 -7.99
C GLU A 240 -10.63 7.91 -8.81
N ARG A 241 -9.41 8.42 -8.63
CA ARG A 241 -8.85 9.62 -9.27
C ARG A 241 -7.43 9.38 -9.77
N PRO A 242 -7.21 8.39 -10.65
CA PRO A 242 -5.86 7.92 -10.99
C PRO A 242 -4.99 9.03 -11.59
N TRP A 243 -5.54 9.87 -12.47
CA TRP A 243 -4.77 10.91 -13.14
C TRP A 243 -4.40 12.08 -12.22
N GLU A 244 -5.27 12.40 -11.27
CA GLU A 244 -5.01 13.41 -10.25
C GLU A 244 -3.94 12.92 -9.28
N TRP A 245 -4.07 11.67 -8.81
CA TRP A 245 -3.08 11.03 -7.95
C TRP A 245 -1.70 10.98 -8.62
N ASP A 246 -1.63 10.55 -9.88
CA ASP A 246 -0.38 10.49 -10.65
C ASP A 246 0.28 11.87 -10.80
N ALA A 247 -0.51 12.91 -11.08
CA ALA A 247 0.00 14.27 -11.23
C ALA A 247 0.65 14.76 -9.92
N LEU A 248 -0.02 14.53 -8.77
CA LEU A 248 0.47 14.90 -7.44
C LEU A 248 1.74 14.12 -7.07
N ALA A 249 1.77 12.82 -7.33
CA ALA A 249 2.95 12.00 -7.10
C ALA A 249 4.15 12.45 -7.94
N LEU A 250 3.93 12.75 -9.23
CA LEU A 250 4.99 13.25 -10.12
C LEU A 250 5.48 14.65 -9.74
N GLU A 251 4.61 15.54 -9.26
CA GLU A 251 4.98 16.85 -8.75
C GLU A 251 5.90 16.73 -7.55
N PHE A 252 5.51 15.95 -6.55
CA PHE A 252 6.33 15.63 -5.39
C PHE A 252 7.71 15.07 -5.79
N LEU A 253 7.74 14.10 -6.71
CA LEU A 253 9.00 13.51 -7.18
C LEU A 253 9.90 14.52 -7.92
N ARG A 254 9.33 15.51 -8.65
CA ARG A 254 10.09 16.59 -9.29
C ARG A 254 10.69 17.53 -8.26
N GLU A 255 9.93 17.96 -7.27
CA GLU A 255 10.38 18.85 -6.20
C GLU A 255 11.58 18.28 -5.47
N HIS A 256 11.58 16.96 -5.28
CA HIS A 256 12.69 16.22 -4.66
C HIS A 256 13.76 15.72 -5.65
N ARG A 257 13.74 16.15 -6.92
CA ARG A 257 14.71 15.79 -7.98
C ARG A 257 14.81 14.29 -8.23
N LEU A 258 13.71 13.57 -8.04
CA LEU A 258 13.60 12.14 -8.28
C LEU A 258 12.92 11.81 -9.61
N PHE A 259 12.38 12.80 -10.29
CA PHE A 259 11.78 12.69 -11.61
C PHE A 259 12.47 13.65 -12.59
N ASP A 260 13.27 13.07 -13.48
CA ASP A 260 13.99 13.79 -14.54
C ASP A 260 13.25 13.67 -15.89
N GLY A 261 11.91 13.62 -15.86
CA GLY A 261 11.08 13.53 -17.05
C GLY A 261 11.31 14.71 -17.98
N LYS A 262 11.74 14.42 -19.22
CA LYS A 262 11.88 15.38 -20.31
C LYS A 262 10.56 15.61 -21.00
#